data_f7564ae3e8f3a48e40acc7ca90db1ae9
#
_entry.id   f7564ae3e8f3a48e40acc7ca90db1ae9
#
_cell.length_a   1.000
_cell.length_b   1.000
_cell.length_c   1.000
_cell.angle_alpha   90.00
_cell.angle_beta   90.00
_cell.angle_gamma   90.00
#
_symmetry.space_group_name_H-M   'P 1'
#
loop_
_entity.id
_entity.type
_entity.pdbx_description
1 polymer ?
#
loop_
_entity_poly.entity_id
_entity_poly.type
_entity_poly.pdbx_seq_one_letter_code
_entity_poly.pdbx_strand_id
1 'polypeptide(L)'
;MEHFRRWVDPAVRLEFVQSVAPSRPSAIDSYGSGSLRRVLEHYFAPLLFIPVQNRGATDARSYENICRCCLRFGPFLEEEDISAAGIHGTDERISTRAYLQGIRVLIKLMEQTCL
;
A
#
# COMPACT_ATOMS: atom_id res chain seq x y z
N MET A 1 3.77 -24.04 -9.37
CA MET A 1 4.22 -25.30 -8.74
C MET A 1 5.60 -25.74 -9.24
N GLU A 2 5.81 -25.78 -10.55
CA GLU A 2 7.08 -26.24 -11.13
C GLU A 2 8.30 -25.41 -10.67
N HIS A 3 8.15 -24.10 -10.55
CA HIS A 3 9.21 -23.25 -10.00
C HIS A 3 9.61 -23.65 -8.57
N PHE A 4 8.65 -23.93 -7.68
CA PHE A 4 8.95 -24.32 -6.31
C PHE A 4 9.62 -25.70 -6.22
N ARG A 5 9.26 -26.65 -7.08
CA ARG A 5 9.86 -27.99 -7.09
C ARG A 5 11.36 -27.98 -7.37
N ARG A 6 11.87 -26.95 -8.03
CA ARG A 6 13.32 -26.81 -8.31
C ARG A 6 14.15 -26.45 -7.07
N TRP A 7 13.48 -25.87 -6.03
CA TRP A 7 14.17 -25.31 -4.87
C TRP A 7 13.85 -26.05 -3.56
N VAL A 8 12.93 -26.97 -3.59
CA VAL A 8 12.48 -27.71 -2.41
C VAL A 8 13.04 -29.12 -2.49
N ASP A 9 13.54 -29.63 -1.33
CA ASP A 9 14.03 -30.99 -1.21
C ASP A 9 12.99 -31.99 -1.75
N PRO A 10 13.37 -32.99 -2.56
CA PRO A 10 12.45 -33.99 -3.10
C PRO A 10 11.64 -34.75 -2.05
N ALA A 11 12.15 -34.87 -0.82
CA ALA A 11 11.44 -35.48 0.30
C ALA A 11 10.27 -34.62 0.83
N VAL A 12 10.19 -33.33 0.46
CA VAL A 12 9.11 -32.40 0.89
C VAL A 12 7.93 -32.55 -0.04
N ARG A 13 6.77 -32.91 0.52
CA ARG A 13 5.52 -32.93 -0.21
C ARG A 13 5.00 -31.50 -0.41
N LEU A 14 4.86 -31.09 -1.67
CA LEU A 14 4.25 -29.84 -2.05
C LEU A 14 2.78 -30.06 -2.40
N GLU A 15 1.88 -29.38 -1.69
CA GLU A 15 0.44 -29.41 -1.95
C GLU A 15 -0.04 -28.02 -2.36
N PHE A 16 -0.81 -27.98 -3.43
CA PHE A 16 -1.43 -26.73 -3.91
C PHE A 16 -2.80 -26.56 -3.26
N VAL A 17 -2.91 -25.64 -2.33
CA VAL A 17 -4.14 -25.38 -1.60
C VAL A 17 -4.99 -24.32 -2.31
N GLN A 18 -4.39 -23.20 -2.64
CA GLN A 18 -5.10 -22.08 -3.28
C GLN A 18 -4.13 -21.17 -4.04
N SER A 19 -4.61 -20.57 -5.11
CA SER A 19 -3.90 -19.50 -5.83
C SER A 19 -4.85 -18.40 -6.22
N VAL A 20 -4.35 -17.19 -6.17
CA VAL A 20 -5.06 -16.02 -6.67
C VAL A 20 -4.13 -15.30 -7.64
N ALA A 21 -4.67 -14.92 -8.79
CA ALA A 21 -3.92 -14.17 -9.78
C ALA A 21 -3.37 -12.86 -9.19
N PRO A 22 -2.17 -12.42 -9.61
CA PRO A 22 -1.65 -11.13 -9.20
C PRO A 22 -2.55 -10.00 -9.66
N SER A 23 -2.62 -8.96 -8.84
CA SER A 23 -3.35 -7.72 -9.16
C SER A 23 -2.73 -7.00 -10.36
N ARG A 24 -3.54 -6.33 -11.15
CA ARG A 24 -3.05 -5.46 -12.22
C ARG A 24 -2.32 -4.24 -11.63
N PRO A 25 -1.18 -3.82 -12.20
CA PRO A 25 -0.56 -2.57 -11.80
C PRO A 25 -1.50 -1.38 -12.05
N SER A 26 -1.59 -0.48 -11.06
CA SER A 26 -2.36 0.76 -11.22
C SER A 26 -1.61 1.75 -12.11
N ALA A 27 -2.36 2.48 -12.94
CA ALA A 27 -1.78 3.51 -13.81
C ALA A 27 -1.29 4.71 -12.97
N ILE A 28 -0.01 5.04 -13.09
CA ILE A 28 0.63 6.14 -12.37
C ILE A 28 0.27 7.53 -12.92
N ASP A 29 -0.25 7.59 -14.13
CA ASP A 29 -0.73 8.80 -14.82
C ASP A 29 -2.25 9.02 -14.66
N SER A 30 -2.88 8.26 -13.76
CA SER A 30 -4.31 8.38 -13.49
C SER A 30 -4.67 9.65 -12.71
N TYR A 31 -5.93 10.07 -12.80
CA TYR A 31 -6.48 11.16 -11.98
C TYR A 31 -6.24 10.94 -10.48
N GLY A 32 -6.47 9.73 -9.98
CA GLY A 32 -6.25 9.38 -8.57
C GLY A 32 -4.79 9.52 -8.15
N SER A 33 -3.85 9.10 -8.99
CA SER A 33 -2.42 9.27 -8.74
C SER A 33 -2.02 10.75 -8.72
N GLY A 34 -2.52 11.54 -9.67
CA GLY A 34 -2.27 12.98 -9.72
C GLY A 34 -2.86 13.73 -8.51
N SER A 35 -4.06 13.35 -8.05
CA SER A 35 -4.69 13.93 -6.87
C SER A 35 -3.93 13.60 -5.60
N LEU A 36 -3.54 12.34 -5.42
CA LEU A 36 -2.71 11.91 -4.30
C LEU A 36 -1.39 12.68 -4.25
N ARG A 37 -0.70 12.79 -5.40
CA ARG A 37 0.56 13.53 -5.49
C ARG A 37 0.40 14.98 -5.04
N ARG A 38 -0.61 15.70 -5.53
CA ARG A 38 -0.85 17.11 -5.14
C ARG A 38 -1.08 17.26 -3.64
N VAL A 39 -1.85 16.35 -3.03
CA VAL A 39 -2.10 16.38 -1.58
C VAL A 39 -0.81 16.12 -0.82
N LEU A 40 -0.01 15.15 -1.24
CA LEU A 40 1.25 14.84 -0.57
C LEU A 40 2.26 15.97 -0.69
N GLU A 41 2.39 16.60 -1.84
CA GLU A 41 3.24 17.78 -2.05
C GLU A 41 2.82 18.95 -1.16
N HIS A 42 1.53 19.12 -0.88
CA HIS A 42 1.04 20.16 0.04
C HIS A 42 1.48 19.93 1.50
N TYR A 43 1.50 18.69 1.96
CA TYR A 43 1.80 18.38 3.36
C TYR A 43 3.28 18.03 3.63
N PHE A 44 4.00 17.55 2.63
CA PHE A 44 5.31 16.94 2.80
C PHE A 44 6.38 17.46 1.84
N ALA A 45 6.20 18.60 1.20
CA ALA A 45 7.22 19.16 0.30
C ALA A 45 8.52 19.53 1.07
N PRO A 46 9.72 19.27 0.48
CA PRO A 46 9.96 18.63 -0.81
C PRO A 46 9.74 17.12 -0.77
N LEU A 47 9.07 16.57 -1.79
CA LEU A 47 8.67 15.16 -1.85
C LEU A 47 9.13 14.50 -3.14
N LEU A 48 9.75 13.34 -3.02
CA LEU A 48 9.99 12.43 -4.12
C LEU A 48 8.89 11.35 -4.18
N PHE A 49 8.06 11.39 -5.21
CA PHE A 49 6.99 10.42 -5.40
C PHE A 49 7.51 9.20 -6.17
N ILE A 50 7.66 8.08 -5.49
CA ILE A 50 8.16 6.84 -6.08
C ILE A 50 7.05 5.78 -6.02
N PRO A 51 6.47 5.38 -7.17
CA PRO A 51 5.54 4.27 -7.20
C PRO A 51 6.30 2.96 -6.99
N VAL A 52 5.83 2.13 -6.08
CA VAL A 52 6.40 0.82 -5.79
C VAL A 52 5.34 -0.27 -5.88
N GLN A 53 5.75 -1.47 -6.26
CA GLN A 53 4.87 -2.62 -6.23
C GLN A 53 4.81 -3.18 -4.80
N ASN A 54 3.61 -3.20 -4.22
CA ASN A 54 3.40 -3.82 -2.92
C ASN A 54 3.34 -5.36 -3.07
N ARG A 55 4.10 -6.07 -2.24
CA ARG A 55 4.11 -7.53 -2.21
C ARG A 55 2.95 -8.12 -1.37
N GLY A 56 2.38 -7.33 -0.47
CA GLY A 56 1.27 -7.74 0.39
C GLY A 56 -0.07 -7.73 -0.36
N ALA A 57 -1.01 -8.56 0.09
CA ALA A 57 -2.39 -8.50 -0.34
C ALA A 57 -3.16 -7.45 0.48
N THR A 58 -4.11 -6.76 -0.15
CA THR A 58 -5.06 -5.85 0.49
C THR A 58 -6.41 -5.96 -0.22
N ASP A 59 -7.46 -5.39 0.37
CA ASP A 59 -8.79 -5.35 -0.22
C ASP A 59 -8.84 -4.61 -1.56
N ALA A 60 -7.82 -3.82 -1.89
CA ALA A 60 -7.69 -3.13 -3.18
C ALA A 60 -7.88 -4.07 -4.38
N ARG A 61 -7.51 -5.34 -4.27
CA ARG A 61 -7.72 -6.36 -5.30
C ARG A 61 -9.19 -6.58 -5.66
N SER A 62 -10.09 -6.42 -4.68
CA SER A 62 -11.54 -6.60 -4.86
C SER A 62 -12.18 -5.48 -5.70
N TYR A 63 -11.48 -4.35 -5.83
CA TYR A 63 -11.94 -3.18 -6.58
C TYR A 63 -11.41 -3.10 -8.02
N GLU A 64 -10.52 -4.00 -8.44
CA GLU A 64 -9.88 -3.95 -9.76
C GLU A 64 -10.85 -4.05 -10.93
N ASN A 65 -12.01 -4.65 -10.73
CA ASN A 65 -13.03 -4.79 -11.78
C ASN A 65 -13.84 -3.51 -11.98
N ILE A 66 -13.87 -2.61 -10.99
CA ILE A 66 -14.65 -1.37 -11.01
C ILE A 66 -13.78 -0.12 -10.99
N CYS A 67 -12.51 -0.25 -10.64
CA CYS A 67 -11.55 0.86 -10.56
C CYS A 67 -10.38 0.63 -11.49
N ARG A 68 -10.02 1.65 -12.28
CA ARG A 68 -8.83 1.62 -13.14
C ARG A 68 -7.53 1.83 -12.37
N CYS A 69 -7.63 2.44 -11.19
CA CYS A 69 -6.49 2.77 -10.34
C CYS A 69 -6.84 2.48 -8.89
N CYS A 70 -6.15 1.53 -8.29
CA CYS A 70 -6.25 1.18 -6.88
C CYS A 70 -4.89 1.42 -6.23
N LEU A 71 -4.70 2.62 -5.69
CA LEU A 71 -3.47 2.98 -5.00
C LEU A 71 -3.50 2.47 -3.56
N ARG A 72 -2.37 1.94 -3.12
CA ARG A 72 -2.13 1.57 -1.73
C ARG A 72 -1.26 2.65 -1.12
N PHE A 73 -1.79 3.32 -0.13
CA PHE A 73 -1.15 4.48 0.46
C PHE A 73 -1.47 4.57 1.95
N GLY A 74 -0.47 4.81 2.76
CA GLY A 74 -0.61 5.09 4.19
C GLY A 74 -0.04 6.47 4.51
N PRO A 75 -0.87 7.44 4.94
CA PRO A 75 -0.43 8.81 5.22
C PRO A 75 0.19 8.99 6.61
N PHE A 76 0.38 7.91 7.34
CA PHE A 76 0.83 7.93 8.73
C PHE A 76 2.35 7.82 8.78
N LEU A 77 3.03 8.97 8.66
CA LEU A 77 4.50 9.03 8.65
C LEU A 77 5.02 9.20 10.07
N GLU A 78 5.76 8.20 10.54
CA GLU A 78 6.57 8.31 11.74
C GLU A 78 7.92 8.92 11.39
N GLU A 79 8.40 9.83 12.24
CA GLU A 79 9.74 10.42 12.13
C GLU A 79 10.83 9.48 12.66
N GLU A 80 10.43 8.50 13.47
CA GLU A 80 11.29 7.48 14.05
C GLU A 80 11.28 6.20 13.20
N ASP A 81 12.18 5.29 13.51
CA ASP A 81 12.35 4.02 12.81
C ASP A 81 11.01 3.25 12.74
N ILE A 82 10.56 2.97 11.51
CA ILE A 82 9.33 2.21 11.23
C ILE A 82 9.35 0.84 11.94
N SER A 83 10.53 0.27 12.19
CA SER A 83 10.69 -0.98 12.94
C SER A 83 10.18 -0.86 14.39
N ALA A 84 10.25 0.34 14.96
CA ALA A 84 9.77 0.62 16.32
C ALA A 84 8.23 0.64 16.42
N ALA A 85 7.50 0.78 15.32
CA ALA A 85 6.03 0.75 15.29
C ALA A 85 5.47 -0.65 15.56
N GLY A 86 6.27 -1.70 15.41
CA GLY A 86 5.85 -3.08 15.68
C GLY A 86 4.73 -3.58 14.76
N ILE A 87 4.70 -3.14 13.50
CA ILE A 87 3.64 -3.50 12.54
C ILE A 87 3.47 -5.02 12.48
N HIS A 88 2.25 -5.47 12.69
CA HIS A 88 1.85 -6.89 12.82
C HIS A 88 2.48 -7.62 14.02
N GLY A 89 3.07 -6.91 14.95
CA GLY A 89 3.66 -7.46 16.17
C GLY A 89 2.87 -7.15 17.43
N THR A 90 3.44 -7.57 18.57
CA THR A 90 2.96 -7.17 19.89
C THR A 90 3.31 -5.70 20.12
N ASP A 91 2.39 -4.95 20.75
CA ASP A 91 2.54 -3.50 21.02
C ASP A 91 2.64 -2.64 19.75
N GLU A 92 1.98 -3.05 18.66
CA GLU A 92 1.85 -2.20 17.48
C GLU A 92 1.28 -0.84 17.87
N ARG A 93 1.98 0.22 17.49
CA ARG A 93 1.63 1.59 17.89
C ARG A 93 1.91 2.60 16.79
N ILE A 94 1.22 3.72 16.88
CA ILE A 94 1.43 4.90 16.06
C ILE A 94 1.47 6.13 16.96
N SER A 95 2.31 7.11 16.65
CA SER A 95 2.29 8.37 17.39
C SER A 95 1.00 9.14 17.14
N THR A 96 0.52 9.85 18.17
CA THR A 96 -0.66 10.73 18.01
C THR A 96 -0.43 11.78 16.92
N ARG A 97 0.79 12.27 16.77
CA ARG A 97 1.18 13.24 15.74
C ARG A 97 1.00 12.66 14.33
N ALA A 98 1.58 11.49 14.06
CA ALA A 98 1.45 10.81 12.76
C ALA A 98 0.00 10.46 12.45
N TYR A 99 -0.76 10.01 13.45
CA TYR A 99 -2.17 9.71 13.32
C TYR A 99 -3.00 10.94 12.90
N LEU A 100 -2.85 12.05 13.61
CA LEU A 100 -3.55 13.29 13.30
C LEU A 100 -3.14 13.87 11.93
N GLN A 101 -1.87 13.78 11.57
CA GLN A 101 -1.39 14.20 10.26
C GLN A 101 -2.00 13.33 9.15
N GLY A 102 -2.03 12.02 9.34
CA GLY A 102 -2.67 11.10 8.40
C GLY A 102 -4.15 11.41 8.17
N ILE A 103 -4.89 11.73 9.23
CA ILE A 103 -6.30 12.16 9.13
C ILE A 103 -6.43 13.43 8.27
N ARG A 104 -5.60 14.45 8.47
CA ARG A 104 -5.62 15.68 7.67
C ARG A 104 -5.36 15.41 6.19
N VAL A 105 -4.40 14.56 5.88
CA VAL A 105 -4.08 14.14 4.49
C VAL A 105 -5.29 13.45 3.85
N LEU A 106 -5.94 12.53 4.57
CA LEU A 106 -7.11 11.81 4.06
C LEU A 106 -8.31 12.74 3.85
N ILE A 107 -8.59 13.67 4.77
CA ILE A 107 -9.64 14.69 4.61
C ILE A 107 -9.37 15.50 3.34
N LYS A 108 -8.15 15.99 3.16
CA LYS A 108 -7.77 16.77 1.99
C LYS A 108 -7.88 15.98 0.68
N LEU A 109 -7.53 14.71 0.71
CA LEU A 109 -7.70 13.83 -0.45
C LEU A 109 -9.17 13.66 -0.81
N MET A 110 -10.05 13.44 0.18
CA MET A 110 -11.50 13.35 -0.03
C MET A 110 -12.09 14.65 -0.59
N GLU A 111 -11.70 15.80 -0.06
CA GLU A 111 -12.13 17.11 -0.59
C GLU A 111 -11.75 17.27 -2.08
N GLN A 112 -10.59 16.81 -2.48
CA GLN A 112 -10.12 16.93 -3.87
C GLN A 112 -10.70 15.90 -4.83
N THR A 113 -11.23 14.80 -4.32
CA THR A 113 -11.66 13.68 -5.18
C THR A 113 -13.17 13.45 -5.15
N CYS A 114 -13.86 13.92 -4.11
CA CYS A 114 -15.28 13.65 -3.90
C CYS A 114 -16.15 14.91 -3.97
N LEU A 115 -15.57 16.10 -3.99
CA LEU A 115 -16.26 17.40 -4.13
C LEU A 115 -15.88 18.06 -5.46
#